data_cee39e86cad854743cfa41d360ace176
#
_entry.id   cee39e86cad854743cfa41d360ace176
#
_cell.length_a   1.000
_cell.length_b   1.000
_cell.length_c   1.000
_cell.angle_alpha   90.00
_cell.angle_beta   90.00
_cell.angle_gamma   90.00
#
_symmetry.space_group_name_H-M   'P 1'
#
loop_
_entity.id
_entity.type
_entity.pdbx_description
1 polymer ?
#
loop_
_entity_poly.entity_id
_entity_poly.type
_entity_poly.pdbx_seq_one_letter_code
_entity_poly.pdbx_strand_id
1 'polypeptide(L)'
;PGISSAASDVYKRQEQMKIQNLSEEFLAEIVTPISLYLDQTFPKRNQPYFICFTGGQGSGKTTLSFFIQKVLNETVKRPAMGFSIDDIYKSQEERRSLAKEIHPLCYVRGVPGTHDIKMGLNLINELSNASPETKTKIPAFCKPEDRHYPSEEWPIYKGKPDFIFFDAWCGGAKPLPEENWLPPLNQLEKEEDPEGIWSKWSNQELSKDYQTMFSLFDLLLMIKVPNMDFVYESRWIQEQTLAKTVKDKDLKNKIMTKEEVYRFVMHYERLTNYILKELPKLSDIVLARDGNFKFSISKTP
;
A
#
# COMPACT_ATOMS: atom_id res chain seq x y z
N PRO A 1 5.91 14.84 29.57
CA PRO A 1 6.90 13.82 29.27
C PRO A 1 6.47 13.05 28.08
N GLY A 2 7.36 13.06 27.08
CA GLY A 2 7.18 12.79 25.72
C GLY A 2 6.51 11.48 25.38
N ILE A 3 5.53 11.59 24.52
CA ILE A 3 5.06 10.51 23.68
C ILE A 3 6.28 10.07 22.90
N SER A 4 6.69 8.86 23.16
CA SER A 4 7.80 8.24 22.45
C SER A 4 7.46 8.16 20.97
N SER A 5 7.92 8.78 20.41
CA SER A 5 8.53 9.42 19.30
C SER A 5 9.05 8.49 18.22
N ALA A 6 9.26 7.19 18.40
CA ALA A 6 9.88 6.38 17.36
C ALA A 6 9.00 6.22 16.12
N ALA A 7 7.73 5.86 16.25
CA ALA A 7 6.80 5.80 15.11
C ALA A 7 6.51 7.20 14.56
N SER A 8 6.33 8.19 15.44
CA SER A 8 6.16 9.60 15.05
C SER A 8 7.41 10.17 14.37
N ASP A 9 8.60 9.80 14.81
CA ASP A 9 9.86 10.27 14.22
C ASP A 9 10.17 9.56 12.90
N VAL A 10 9.83 8.29 12.74
CA VAL A 10 9.90 7.59 11.46
C VAL A 10 8.90 8.21 10.47
N TYR A 11 7.68 8.51 10.92
CA TYR A 11 6.67 9.17 10.10
C TYR A 11 7.11 10.57 9.66
N LYS A 12 7.61 11.39 10.60
CA LYS A 12 8.15 12.74 10.31
C LYS A 12 9.37 12.71 9.39
N ARG A 13 10.27 11.72 9.54
CA ARG A 13 11.43 11.56 8.65
C ARG A 13 11.00 11.14 7.25
N GLN A 14 10.01 10.25 7.13
CA GLN A 14 9.42 9.90 5.84
C GLN A 14 8.75 11.10 5.19
N GLU A 15 8.09 11.95 5.97
CA GLU A 15 7.53 13.23 5.52
C GLU A 15 8.60 14.16 4.96
N GLN A 16 9.67 14.39 5.73
CA GLN A 16 10.77 15.27 5.32
C GLN A 16 11.50 14.76 4.07
N MET A 17 11.70 13.42 3.96
CA MET A 17 12.33 12.83 2.77
C MET A 17 11.44 12.91 1.53
N LYS A 18 10.13 12.83 1.68
CA LYS A 18 9.17 13.00 0.58
C LYS A 18 9.18 14.42 0.04
N ILE A 19 9.28 15.43 0.92
CA ILE A 19 9.27 16.86 0.55
C ILE A 19 10.53 17.26 -0.22
N GLN A 20 11.70 16.68 0.08
CA GLN A 20 12.99 17.10 -0.52
C GLN A 20 13.16 16.73 -1.99
N ASN A 21 12.36 15.83 -2.57
CA ASN A 21 12.50 15.32 -3.94
C ASN A 21 11.31 15.61 -4.84
N LEU A 22 10.44 16.56 -4.47
CA LEU A 22 9.27 16.91 -5.28
C LEU A 22 9.60 17.97 -6.31
N SER A 23 9.20 17.69 -7.57
CA SER A 23 9.18 18.74 -8.60
C SER A 23 7.91 19.58 -8.47
N GLU A 24 8.02 20.89 -8.75
CA GLU A 24 6.85 21.77 -8.85
C GLU A 24 5.86 21.28 -9.91
N GLU A 25 6.37 20.69 -10.99
CA GLU A 25 5.58 20.05 -12.05
C GLU A 25 4.67 18.94 -11.51
N PHE A 26 5.19 18.05 -10.65
CA PHE A 26 4.38 16.98 -10.04
C PHE A 26 3.24 17.53 -9.17
N LEU A 27 3.52 18.58 -8.40
CA LEU A 27 2.48 19.23 -7.59
C LEU A 27 1.43 19.91 -8.45
N ALA A 28 1.85 20.65 -9.48
CA ALA A 28 0.96 21.41 -10.34
C ALA A 28 0.13 20.52 -11.29
N GLU A 29 0.76 19.50 -11.88
CA GLU A 29 0.12 18.73 -12.95
C GLU A 29 -0.57 17.46 -12.45
N ILE A 30 -0.22 16.93 -11.27
CA ILE A 30 -0.76 15.68 -10.75
C ILE A 30 -1.51 15.88 -9.42
N VAL A 31 -0.81 16.38 -8.40
CA VAL A 31 -1.39 16.44 -7.04
C VAL A 31 -2.56 17.43 -6.97
N THR A 32 -2.36 18.64 -7.48
CA THR A 32 -3.39 19.69 -7.43
C THR A 32 -4.64 19.32 -8.24
N PRO A 33 -4.54 18.90 -9.52
CA PRO A 33 -5.72 18.51 -10.29
C PRO A 33 -6.50 17.36 -9.63
N ILE A 34 -5.83 16.34 -9.11
CA ILE A 34 -6.51 15.23 -8.43
C ILE A 34 -7.18 15.70 -7.14
N SER A 35 -6.54 16.57 -6.37
CA SER A 35 -7.14 17.11 -5.14
C SER A 35 -8.38 17.93 -5.42
N LEU A 36 -8.35 18.76 -6.46
CA LEU A 36 -9.52 19.54 -6.91
C LEU A 36 -10.62 18.64 -7.47
N TYR A 37 -10.27 17.64 -8.25
CA TYR A 37 -11.21 16.64 -8.75
C TYR A 37 -11.94 15.95 -7.58
N LEU A 38 -11.21 15.51 -6.55
CA LEU A 38 -11.83 14.88 -5.37
C LEU A 38 -12.78 15.84 -4.65
N ASP A 39 -12.42 17.10 -4.47
CA ASP A 39 -13.27 18.07 -3.81
C ASP A 39 -14.55 18.38 -4.60
N GLN A 40 -14.44 18.53 -5.91
CA GLN A 40 -15.55 18.87 -6.79
C GLN A 40 -16.51 17.70 -7.05
N THR A 41 -15.94 16.47 -7.18
CA THR A 41 -16.73 15.28 -7.53
C THR A 41 -17.41 14.64 -6.33
N PHE A 42 -16.80 14.76 -5.14
CA PHE A 42 -17.27 14.11 -3.92
C PHE A 42 -17.81 15.14 -2.92
N PRO A 43 -19.09 15.52 -2.98
CA PRO A 43 -19.69 16.49 -2.07
C PRO A 43 -19.63 15.98 -0.62
N LYS A 44 -19.67 16.90 0.35
CA LYS A 44 -19.70 16.50 1.77
C LYS A 44 -20.91 15.62 2.06
N ARG A 45 -20.65 14.47 2.70
CA ARG A 45 -21.67 13.51 3.15
C ARG A 45 -21.37 13.05 4.59
N ASN A 46 -22.32 12.36 5.20
CA ASN A 46 -22.14 11.87 6.58
C ASN A 46 -21.09 10.73 6.68
N GLN A 47 -20.95 9.94 5.64
CA GLN A 47 -19.94 8.86 5.57
C GLN A 47 -18.69 9.33 4.82
N PRO A 48 -17.48 8.97 5.25
CA PRO A 48 -16.28 9.29 4.50
C PRO A 48 -16.28 8.59 3.13
N TYR A 49 -15.57 9.16 2.18
CA TYR A 49 -15.23 8.51 0.92
C TYR A 49 -14.00 7.64 1.10
N PHE A 50 -14.05 6.43 0.58
CA PHE A 50 -12.94 5.49 0.66
C PHE A 50 -12.23 5.42 -0.70
N ILE A 51 -11.04 6.01 -0.76
CA ILE A 51 -10.26 6.19 -1.99
C ILE A 51 -9.05 5.26 -1.95
N CYS A 52 -8.94 4.36 -2.92
CA CYS A 52 -7.81 3.44 -3.01
C CYS A 52 -6.75 3.94 -3.99
N PHE A 53 -5.50 3.93 -3.54
CA PHE A 53 -4.30 4.11 -4.37
C PHE A 53 -3.66 2.75 -4.59
N THR A 54 -3.63 2.29 -5.83
CA THR A 54 -3.10 0.97 -6.20
C THR A 54 -1.98 1.05 -7.22
N GLY A 55 -1.22 -0.03 -7.37
CA GLY A 55 -0.10 -0.14 -8.31
C GLY A 55 1.12 -0.82 -7.71
N GLY A 56 2.08 -1.21 -8.54
CA GLY A 56 3.27 -1.95 -8.16
C GLY A 56 4.11 -1.31 -7.05
N GLN A 57 4.97 -2.09 -6.44
CA GLN A 57 5.92 -1.58 -5.45
C GLN A 57 6.82 -0.51 -6.07
N GLY A 58 7.14 0.53 -5.31
CA GLY A 58 7.96 1.63 -5.80
C GLY A 58 7.30 2.56 -6.81
N SER A 59 6.02 2.39 -7.13
CA SER A 59 5.31 3.24 -8.09
C SER A 59 5.07 4.69 -7.62
N GLY A 60 5.15 4.96 -6.32
CA GLY A 60 4.95 6.31 -5.75
C GLY A 60 3.59 6.54 -5.10
N LYS A 61 2.75 5.51 -4.91
CA LYS A 61 1.42 5.60 -4.27
C LYS A 61 1.43 6.38 -2.97
N THR A 62 2.27 5.97 -2.05
CA THR A 62 2.35 6.57 -0.71
C THR A 62 2.73 8.05 -0.77
N THR A 63 3.61 8.43 -1.70
CA THR A 63 3.98 9.82 -1.91
C THR A 63 2.81 10.62 -2.47
N LEU A 64 2.15 10.12 -3.51
CA LEU A 64 1.00 10.77 -4.13
C LEU A 64 -0.15 10.94 -3.12
N SER A 65 -0.54 9.85 -2.45
CA SER A 65 -1.59 9.86 -1.42
C SER A 65 -1.30 10.89 -0.32
N PHE A 66 -0.06 10.93 0.18
CA PHE A 66 0.37 11.89 1.20
C PHE A 66 0.18 13.34 0.76
N PHE A 67 0.61 13.71 -0.45
CA PHE A 67 0.48 15.09 -0.91
C PHE A 67 -0.94 15.50 -1.23
N ILE A 68 -1.76 14.58 -1.76
CA ILE A 68 -3.20 14.83 -1.94
C ILE A 68 -3.85 15.06 -0.58
N GLN A 69 -3.56 14.22 0.44
CA GLN A 69 -4.06 14.44 1.80
C GLN A 69 -3.67 15.82 2.34
N LYS A 70 -2.42 16.22 2.12
CA LYS A 70 -1.91 17.52 2.58
C LYS A 70 -2.67 18.67 1.92
N VAL A 71 -2.88 18.65 0.60
CA VAL A 71 -3.66 19.66 -0.12
C VAL A 71 -5.10 19.70 0.37
N LEU A 72 -5.76 18.55 0.55
CA LEU A 72 -7.12 18.49 1.05
C LEU A 72 -7.23 19.07 2.48
N ASN A 73 -6.34 18.68 3.38
CA ASN A 73 -6.37 19.15 4.76
C ASN A 73 -6.00 20.63 4.90
N GLU A 74 -4.92 21.07 4.25
CA GLU A 74 -4.33 22.39 4.50
C GLU A 74 -4.89 23.49 3.59
N THR A 75 -5.24 23.15 2.35
CA THR A 75 -5.69 24.13 1.34
C THR A 75 -7.20 24.08 1.13
N VAL A 76 -7.72 22.91 0.82
CA VAL A 76 -9.14 22.71 0.51
C VAL A 76 -10.03 22.69 1.76
N LYS A 77 -9.42 22.40 2.93
CA LYS A 77 -10.12 22.26 4.22
C LYS A 77 -11.15 21.12 4.23
N ARG A 78 -10.80 20.01 3.60
CA ARG A 78 -11.51 18.74 3.61
C ARG A 78 -10.71 17.72 4.42
N PRO A 79 -11.16 17.31 5.62
CA PRO A 79 -10.44 16.37 6.46
C PRO A 79 -10.17 15.05 5.73
N ALA A 80 -8.90 14.69 5.58
CA ALA A 80 -8.47 13.46 4.93
C ALA A 80 -7.41 12.77 5.79
N MET A 81 -7.51 11.44 5.90
CA MET A 81 -6.51 10.59 6.54
C MET A 81 -6.22 9.38 5.68
N GLY A 82 -5.11 8.70 5.93
CA GLY A 82 -4.74 7.50 5.17
C GLY A 82 -4.08 6.45 6.02
N PHE A 83 -4.19 5.21 5.56
CA PHE A 83 -3.45 4.05 6.05
C PHE A 83 -3.07 3.14 4.88
N SER A 84 -2.15 2.21 5.13
CA SER A 84 -1.66 1.27 4.11
C SER A 84 -2.09 -0.15 4.43
N ILE A 85 -2.22 -0.96 3.40
CA ILE A 85 -2.35 -2.42 3.56
C ILE A 85 -1.14 -3.00 4.30
N ASP A 86 0.02 -2.35 4.17
CA ASP A 86 1.25 -2.72 4.89
C ASP A 86 1.20 -2.39 6.41
N ASP A 87 0.22 -1.61 6.87
CA ASP A 87 0.02 -1.31 8.28
C ASP A 87 -0.84 -2.37 8.99
N ILE A 88 -1.46 -3.27 8.24
CA ILE A 88 -2.38 -4.30 8.76
C ILE A 88 -1.91 -5.73 8.46
N TYR A 89 -0.61 -5.99 8.47
CA TYR A 89 -0.09 -7.36 8.35
C TYR A 89 -0.52 -8.23 9.53
N LYS A 90 -0.73 -9.52 9.26
CA LYS A 90 -0.78 -10.54 10.31
C LYS A 90 0.54 -10.58 11.10
N SER A 91 0.47 -10.92 12.37
CA SER A 91 1.65 -11.13 13.23
C SER A 91 2.57 -12.22 12.67
N GLN A 92 3.83 -12.22 13.11
CA GLN A 92 4.76 -13.31 12.78
C GLN A 92 4.24 -14.68 13.24
N GLU A 93 3.54 -14.73 14.39
CA GLU A 93 2.99 -15.98 14.92
C GLU A 93 1.89 -16.53 14.01
N GLU A 94 0.93 -15.71 13.60
CA GLU A 94 -0.11 -16.10 12.65
C GLU A 94 0.49 -16.57 11.32
N ARG A 95 1.50 -15.85 10.80
CA ARG A 95 2.17 -16.25 9.56
C ARG A 95 3.00 -17.53 9.71
N ARG A 96 3.56 -17.81 10.91
CA ARG A 96 4.20 -19.11 11.20
C ARG A 96 3.19 -20.26 11.22
N SER A 97 1.99 -20.03 11.73
CA SER A 97 0.92 -21.04 11.68
C SER A 97 0.52 -21.33 10.22
N LEU A 98 0.29 -20.28 9.43
CA LEU A 98 0.03 -20.44 7.99
C LEU A 98 1.15 -21.18 7.26
N ALA A 99 2.40 -20.89 7.62
CA ALA A 99 3.55 -21.56 7.01
C ALA A 99 3.62 -23.05 7.32
N LYS A 100 3.19 -23.47 8.51
CA LYS A 100 3.12 -24.88 8.92
C LYS A 100 1.94 -25.62 8.32
N GLU A 101 0.79 -24.94 8.22
CA GLU A 101 -0.47 -25.56 7.82
C GLU A 101 -0.64 -25.62 6.30
N ILE A 102 -0.07 -24.66 5.57
CA ILE A 102 -0.31 -24.47 4.14
C ILE A 102 0.98 -24.61 3.33
N HIS A 103 1.91 -23.66 3.49
CA HIS A 103 3.13 -23.65 2.71
C HIS A 103 4.18 -22.70 3.33
N PRO A 104 5.49 -23.06 3.36
CA PRO A 104 6.54 -22.23 3.97
C PRO A 104 6.56 -20.78 3.49
N LEU A 105 6.26 -20.50 2.23
CA LEU A 105 6.20 -19.14 1.67
C LEU A 105 5.11 -18.26 2.31
N CYS A 106 4.12 -18.82 3.01
CA CYS A 106 3.12 -18.05 3.75
C CYS A 106 3.71 -17.26 4.93
N TYR A 107 4.93 -17.58 5.36
CA TYR A 107 5.64 -16.80 6.38
C TYR A 107 6.04 -15.41 5.89
N VAL A 108 6.38 -15.27 4.61
CA VAL A 108 6.77 -13.98 4.03
C VAL A 108 5.54 -13.08 3.90
N ARG A 109 5.60 -11.91 4.55
CA ARG A 109 4.51 -10.93 4.46
C ARG A 109 4.42 -10.30 3.08
N GLY A 110 3.22 -9.90 2.68
CA GLY A 110 3.00 -9.02 1.54
C GLY A 110 1.93 -9.46 0.56
N VAL A 111 1.81 -10.77 0.30
CA VAL A 111 0.78 -11.30 -0.61
C VAL A 111 -0.58 -11.42 0.08
N PRO A 112 -1.70 -11.46 -0.68
CA PRO A 112 -3.01 -11.73 -0.12
C PRO A 112 -3.00 -12.98 0.77
N GLY A 113 -3.68 -12.89 1.92
CA GLY A 113 -3.67 -13.90 2.98
C GLY A 113 -2.74 -13.57 4.15
N THR A 114 -1.77 -12.66 3.96
CA THR A 114 -0.82 -12.23 5.01
C THR A 114 -1.20 -10.92 5.70
N HIS A 115 -2.35 -10.35 5.38
CA HIS A 115 -2.89 -9.14 6.01
C HIS A 115 -4.09 -9.47 6.90
N ASP A 116 -4.28 -8.71 7.97
CA ASP A 116 -5.50 -8.71 8.78
C ASP A 116 -6.51 -7.71 8.19
N ILE A 117 -7.25 -8.16 7.18
CA ILE A 117 -8.26 -7.33 6.50
C ILE A 117 -9.39 -6.95 7.45
N LYS A 118 -9.69 -7.77 8.46
CA LYS A 118 -10.70 -7.43 9.47
C LYS A 118 -10.28 -6.24 10.30
N MET A 119 -9.00 -6.12 10.66
CA MET A 119 -8.46 -4.92 11.32
C MET A 119 -8.69 -3.68 10.45
N GLY A 120 -8.43 -3.76 9.14
CA GLY A 120 -8.69 -2.66 8.22
C GLY A 120 -10.17 -2.28 8.10
N LEU A 121 -11.06 -3.28 7.99
CA LEU A 121 -12.52 -3.06 7.96
C LEU A 121 -13.04 -2.43 9.25
N ASN A 122 -12.52 -2.87 10.41
CA ASN A 122 -12.86 -2.27 11.71
C ASN A 122 -12.41 -0.82 11.79
N LEU A 123 -11.19 -0.51 11.33
CA LEU A 123 -10.69 0.86 11.28
C LEU A 123 -11.58 1.77 10.42
N ILE A 124 -11.97 1.31 9.22
CA ILE A 124 -12.87 2.06 8.34
C ILE A 124 -14.21 2.32 9.05
N ASN A 125 -14.76 1.31 9.72
CA ASN A 125 -16.01 1.44 10.47
C ASN A 125 -15.88 2.42 11.64
N GLU A 126 -14.81 2.38 12.43
CA GLU A 126 -14.55 3.33 13.51
C GLU A 126 -14.47 4.77 13.00
N LEU A 127 -13.70 5.02 11.95
CA LEU A 127 -13.56 6.33 11.33
C LEU A 127 -14.90 6.84 10.77
N SER A 128 -15.69 5.96 10.17
CA SER A 128 -16.99 6.28 9.60
C SER A 128 -18.03 6.66 10.64
N ASN A 129 -17.93 6.13 11.86
CA ASN A 129 -18.83 6.41 12.99
C ASN A 129 -18.25 7.39 14.00
N ALA A 130 -17.09 7.97 13.72
CA ALA A 130 -16.43 8.91 14.65
C ALA A 130 -17.25 10.19 14.86
N SER A 131 -17.25 10.67 16.10
CA SER A 131 -17.68 12.03 16.47
C SER A 131 -16.50 13.00 16.37
N PRO A 132 -16.70 14.33 16.45
CA PRO A 132 -15.59 15.28 16.43
C PRO A 132 -14.54 15.07 17.52
N GLU A 133 -14.93 14.46 18.64
CA GLU A 133 -14.03 14.20 19.78
C GLU A 133 -13.45 12.79 19.80
N THR A 134 -13.90 11.92 18.90
CA THR A 134 -13.40 10.54 18.81
C THR A 134 -11.92 10.54 18.44
N LYS A 135 -11.15 9.72 19.14
CA LYS A 135 -9.72 9.49 18.87
C LYS A 135 -9.56 8.06 18.41
N THR A 136 -9.36 7.88 17.11
CA THR A 136 -9.14 6.56 16.48
C THR A 136 -7.64 6.28 16.36
N LYS A 137 -7.19 5.15 16.87
CA LYS A 137 -5.82 4.68 16.71
C LYS A 137 -5.64 4.04 15.33
N ILE A 138 -4.64 4.48 14.60
CA ILE A 138 -4.33 3.97 13.26
C ILE A 138 -3.26 2.89 13.40
N PRO A 139 -3.49 1.65 12.93
CA PRO A 139 -2.47 0.60 12.94
C PRO A 139 -1.18 1.08 12.32
N ALA A 140 -0.06 0.66 12.92
CA ALA A 140 1.27 0.98 12.40
C ALA A 140 2.18 -0.24 12.52
N PHE A 141 2.87 -0.58 11.41
CA PHE A 141 3.72 -1.75 11.31
C PHE A 141 5.21 -1.39 11.15
N CYS A 142 6.04 -1.96 12.00
CA CYS A 142 7.49 -1.81 11.97
C CYS A 142 8.09 -2.83 11.00
N LYS A 143 8.31 -2.45 9.73
CA LYS A 143 8.84 -3.35 8.69
C LYS A 143 10.22 -3.94 9.03
N PRO A 144 11.18 -3.18 9.61
CA PRO A 144 12.49 -3.73 10.00
C PRO A 144 12.41 -4.78 11.10
N GLU A 145 11.43 -4.67 12.01
CA GLU A 145 11.23 -5.61 13.11
C GLU A 145 10.17 -6.67 12.81
N ASP A 146 9.49 -6.53 11.66
CA ASP A 146 8.46 -7.43 11.17
C ASP A 146 7.31 -7.67 12.18
N ARG A 147 6.90 -6.60 12.88
CA ARG A 147 5.81 -6.61 13.87
C ARG A 147 5.08 -5.28 13.91
N HIS A 148 3.88 -5.27 14.46
CA HIS A 148 3.23 -4.00 14.80
C HIS A 148 4.01 -3.25 15.90
N TYR A 149 3.97 -1.92 15.83
CA TYR A 149 4.29 -1.11 17.00
C TYR A 149 3.30 -1.43 18.13
N PRO A 150 3.69 -1.27 19.41
CA PRO A 150 2.73 -1.31 20.51
C PRO A 150 1.55 -0.36 20.27
N SER A 151 0.34 -0.76 20.60
CA SER A 151 -0.88 0.03 20.29
C SER A 151 -0.88 1.42 20.93
N GLU A 152 -0.07 1.63 21.96
CA GLU A 152 0.14 2.93 22.63
C GLU A 152 0.93 3.90 21.75
N GLU A 153 1.72 3.38 20.83
CA GLU A 153 2.55 4.14 19.88
C GLU A 153 1.87 4.39 18.53
N TRP A 154 0.68 3.82 18.33
CA TRP A 154 -0.06 4.01 17.08
C TRP A 154 -0.46 5.47 16.90
N PRO A 155 -0.34 6.04 15.70
CA PRO A 155 -0.86 7.37 15.41
C PRO A 155 -2.33 7.50 15.75
N ILE A 156 -2.73 8.68 16.23
CA ILE A 156 -4.11 8.97 16.59
C ILE A 156 -4.68 9.96 15.58
N TYR A 157 -5.78 9.61 14.96
CA TYR A 157 -6.61 10.53 14.19
C TYR A 157 -7.79 11.02 15.04
N LYS A 158 -8.05 12.34 15.05
CA LYS A 158 -9.16 12.95 15.81
C LYS A 158 -10.30 13.34 14.87
N GLY A 159 -11.50 12.93 15.21
CA GLY A 159 -12.72 13.28 14.47
C GLY A 159 -13.05 12.31 13.34
N LYS A 160 -13.97 12.74 12.48
CA LYS A 160 -14.41 12.02 11.29
C LYS A 160 -13.76 12.62 10.05
N PRO A 161 -13.07 11.83 9.20
CA PRO A 161 -12.57 12.34 7.93
C PRO A 161 -13.69 12.45 6.89
N ASP A 162 -13.50 13.33 5.90
CA ASP A 162 -14.29 13.33 4.66
C ASP A 162 -13.77 12.27 3.68
N PHE A 163 -12.46 11.99 3.74
CA PHE A 163 -11.79 11.01 2.90
C PHE A 163 -10.91 10.08 3.73
N ILE A 164 -11.04 8.77 3.49
CA ILE A 164 -10.11 7.74 3.95
C ILE A 164 -9.32 7.27 2.73
N PHE A 165 -8.00 7.42 2.77
CA PHE A 165 -7.11 6.99 1.71
C PHE A 165 -6.46 5.66 2.07
N PHE A 166 -6.53 4.71 1.16
CA PHE A 166 -5.98 3.38 1.32
C PHE A 166 -4.87 3.12 0.30
N ASP A 167 -3.63 3.02 0.78
CA ASP A 167 -2.49 2.64 -0.04
C ASP A 167 -2.37 1.11 -0.06
N ALA A 168 -2.78 0.49 -1.17
CA ALA A 168 -2.76 -0.95 -1.31
C ALA A 168 -2.21 -1.38 -2.66
N TRP A 169 -1.04 -2.05 -2.68
CA TRP A 169 -0.41 -2.48 -3.91
C TRP A 169 -1.30 -3.41 -4.76
N CYS A 170 -2.17 -4.19 -4.13
CA CYS A 170 -3.13 -5.09 -4.78
C CYS A 170 -4.58 -4.58 -4.72
N GLY A 171 -4.79 -3.31 -4.33
CA GLY A 171 -6.13 -2.74 -4.20
C GLY A 171 -6.92 -2.84 -5.50
N GLY A 172 -8.16 -3.36 -5.42
CA GLY A 172 -9.03 -3.57 -6.57
C GLY A 172 -8.72 -4.81 -7.42
N ALA A 173 -7.65 -5.55 -7.13
CA ALA A 173 -7.34 -6.79 -7.85
C ALA A 173 -8.44 -7.84 -7.65
N LYS A 174 -8.74 -8.57 -8.72
CA LYS A 174 -9.67 -9.71 -8.69
C LYS A 174 -8.89 -11.02 -8.64
N PRO A 175 -9.43 -12.06 -7.99
CA PRO A 175 -8.83 -13.38 -8.06
C PRO A 175 -8.82 -13.88 -9.50
N LEU A 176 -7.74 -14.57 -9.88
CA LEU A 176 -7.66 -15.24 -11.19
C LEU A 176 -8.58 -16.45 -11.18
N PRO A 177 -9.43 -16.60 -12.22
CA PRO A 177 -10.18 -17.84 -12.44
C PRO A 177 -9.25 -19.04 -12.59
N GLU A 178 -9.70 -20.21 -12.16
CA GLU A 178 -8.86 -21.42 -12.18
C GLU A 178 -8.43 -21.82 -13.60
N GLU A 179 -9.29 -21.64 -14.58
CA GLU A 179 -9.03 -21.88 -15.99
C GLU A 179 -7.95 -20.97 -16.58
N ASN A 180 -7.68 -19.84 -15.94
CA ASN A 180 -6.63 -18.88 -16.34
C ASN A 180 -5.36 -19.01 -15.50
N TRP A 181 -5.23 -20.11 -14.73
CA TRP A 181 -4.06 -20.31 -13.90
C TRP A 181 -2.83 -20.61 -14.74
N LEU A 182 -1.79 -19.82 -14.55
CA LEU A 182 -0.53 -19.97 -15.25
C LEU A 182 0.43 -20.90 -14.46
N PRO A 183 1.29 -21.65 -15.14
CA PRO A 183 2.37 -22.39 -14.50
C PRO A 183 3.31 -21.45 -13.74
N PRO A 184 4.30 -21.97 -12.99
CA PRO A 184 5.26 -21.15 -12.26
C PRO A 184 5.93 -20.10 -13.15
N LEU A 185 5.82 -18.80 -12.75
CA LEU A 185 6.24 -17.67 -13.58
C LEU A 185 7.72 -17.30 -13.40
N ASN A 186 8.25 -17.45 -12.18
CA ASN A 186 9.59 -17.04 -11.85
C ASN A 186 10.36 -18.14 -11.10
N GLN A 187 11.62 -17.86 -10.75
CA GLN A 187 12.48 -18.83 -10.09
C GLN A 187 11.94 -19.26 -8.72
N LEU A 188 11.40 -18.35 -7.92
CA LEU A 188 10.83 -18.65 -6.61
C LEU A 188 9.70 -19.69 -6.74
N GLU A 189 8.74 -19.45 -7.62
CA GLU A 189 7.62 -20.37 -7.82
C GLU A 189 8.08 -21.72 -8.37
N LYS A 190 9.07 -21.73 -9.29
CA LYS A 190 9.61 -22.97 -9.86
C LYS A 190 10.30 -23.86 -8.84
N GLU A 191 11.03 -23.24 -7.89
CA GLU A 191 11.84 -23.96 -6.92
C GLU A 191 11.03 -24.32 -5.66
N GLU A 192 10.14 -23.42 -5.20
CA GLU A 192 9.50 -23.56 -3.90
C GLU A 192 7.98 -23.76 -3.97
N ASP A 193 7.32 -23.44 -5.09
CA ASP A 193 5.87 -23.62 -5.28
C ASP A 193 5.54 -24.24 -6.65
N PRO A 194 6.24 -25.32 -7.10
CA PRO A 194 6.04 -25.87 -8.43
C PRO A 194 4.62 -26.37 -8.69
N GLU A 195 3.89 -26.79 -7.66
CA GLU A 195 2.50 -27.26 -7.73
C GLU A 195 1.48 -26.13 -7.57
N GLY A 196 1.95 -24.92 -7.22
CA GLY A 196 1.11 -23.75 -7.05
C GLY A 196 0.27 -23.80 -5.78
N ILE A 197 0.71 -24.44 -4.71
CA ILE A 197 -0.03 -24.54 -3.44
C ILE A 197 -0.15 -23.16 -2.80
N TRP A 198 1.00 -22.48 -2.62
CA TRP A 198 1.05 -21.15 -2.02
C TRP A 198 0.40 -20.09 -2.92
N SER A 199 0.71 -20.08 -4.20
CA SER A 199 0.20 -19.07 -5.12
C SER A 199 -1.31 -19.18 -5.33
N LYS A 200 -1.86 -20.40 -5.41
CA LYS A 200 -3.31 -20.62 -5.44
C LYS A 200 -3.99 -20.26 -4.12
N TRP A 201 -3.38 -20.61 -2.99
CA TRP A 201 -3.86 -20.18 -1.68
C TRP A 201 -3.98 -18.65 -1.60
N SER A 202 -2.93 -17.94 -1.96
CA SER A 202 -2.94 -16.46 -1.96
C SER A 202 -4.06 -15.90 -2.86
N ASN A 203 -4.27 -16.51 -4.02
CA ASN A 203 -5.38 -16.16 -4.92
C ASN A 203 -6.76 -16.43 -4.29
N GLN A 204 -6.90 -17.55 -3.57
CA GLN A 204 -8.14 -17.86 -2.84
C GLN A 204 -8.37 -16.88 -1.69
N GLU A 205 -7.34 -16.50 -0.94
CA GLU A 205 -7.45 -15.47 0.10
C GLU A 205 -7.90 -14.12 -0.50
N LEU A 206 -7.39 -13.75 -1.67
CA LEU A 206 -7.82 -12.55 -2.38
C LEU A 206 -9.32 -12.57 -2.70
N SER A 207 -9.95 -13.73 -2.86
CA SER A 207 -11.39 -13.86 -3.14
C SER A 207 -12.30 -13.64 -1.92
N LYS A 208 -11.73 -13.57 -0.71
CA LYS A 208 -12.48 -13.47 0.56
C LYS A 208 -12.62 -12.02 1.04
N ASP A 209 -12.20 -11.72 2.24
CA ASP A 209 -12.35 -10.42 2.91
C ASP A 209 -11.73 -9.25 2.11
N TYR A 210 -10.74 -9.50 1.26
CA TYR A 210 -10.18 -8.49 0.36
C TYR A 210 -11.25 -7.94 -0.60
N GLN A 211 -12.08 -8.81 -1.19
CA GLN A 211 -13.15 -8.34 -2.08
C GLN A 211 -14.20 -7.54 -1.32
N THR A 212 -14.48 -7.92 -0.06
CA THR A 212 -15.36 -7.13 0.82
C THR A 212 -14.80 -5.72 1.02
N MET A 213 -13.51 -5.60 1.36
CA MET A 213 -12.87 -4.29 1.52
C MET A 213 -12.84 -3.50 0.20
N PHE A 214 -12.49 -4.16 -0.91
CA PHE A 214 -12.40 -3.50 -2.21
C PHE A 214 -13.76 -3.05 -2.76
N SER A 215 -14.85 -3.71 -2.36
CA SER A 215 -16.20 -3.27 -2.72
C SER A 215 -16.63 -1.95 -2.06
N LEU A 216 -15.89 -1.49 -1.05
CA LEU A 216 -16.14 -0.22 -0.36
C LEU A 216 -15.50 0.99 -1.08
N PHE A 217 -14.65 0.79 -2.08
CA PHE A 217 -13.99 1.89 -2.77
C PHE A 217 -15.01 2.77 -3.51
N ASP A 218 -15.02 4.06 -3.16
CA ASP A 218 -15.73 5.10 -3.92
C ASP A 218 -14.92 5.52 -5.16
N LEU A 219 -13.59 5.33 -5.14
CA LEU A 219 -12.70 5.58 -6.27
C LEU A 219 -11.45 4.72 -6.18
N LEU A 220 -11.05 4.18 -7.32
CA LEU A 220 -9.81 3.43 -7.51
C LEU A 220 -8.85 4.21 -8.41
N LEU A 221 -7.75 4.71 -7.83
CA LEU A 221 -6.67 5.40 -8.53
C LEU A 221 -5.49 4.46 -8.67
N MET A 222 -5.10 4.17 -9.91
CA MET A 222 -3.95 3.33 -10.21
C MET A 222 -2.74 4.13 -10.67
N ILE A 223 -1.57 3.83 -10.12
CA ILE A 223 -0.29 4.22 -10.72
C ILE A 223 0.24 3.03 -11.51
N LYS A 224 0.13 3.14 -12.83
CA LYS A 224 0.63 2.15 -13.77
C LYS A 224 2.11 2.40 -14.07
N VAL A 225 2.95 1.42 -13.77
CA VAL A 225 4.37 1.40 -14.15
C VAL A 225 4.54 0.60 -15.45
N PRO A 226 5.65 0.77 -16.20
CA PRO A 226 5.81 0.16 -17.51
C PRO A 226 5.73 -1.37 -17.51
N ASN A 227 6.45 -2.03 -16.62
CA ASN A 227 6.59 -3.49 -16.57
C ASN A 227 7.18 -3.95 -15.21
N MET A 228 7.42 -5.25 -15.07
CA MET A 228 8.03 -5.84 -13.89
C MET A 228 9.49 -5.42 -13.67
N ASP A 229 10.27 -5.22 -14.72
CA ASP A 229 11.66 -4.76 -14.58
C ASP A 229 11.72 -3.41 -13.85
N PHE A 230 10.77 -2.52 -14.17
CA PHE A 230 10.61 -1.26 -13.44
C PHE A 230 10.31 -1.48 -11.95
N VAL A 231 9.49 -2.48 -11.60
CA VAL A 231 9.16 -2.81 -10.20
C VAL A 231 10.42 -3.31 -9.47
N TYR A 232 11.17 -4.20 -10.08
CA TYR A 232 12.44 -4.71 -9.55
C TYR A 232 13.43 -3.59 -9.28
N GLU A 233 13.70 -2.76 -10.28
CA GLU A 233 14.64 -1.63 -10.15
C GLU A 233 14.15 -0.57 -9.16
N SER A 234 12.87 -0.23 -9.16
CA SER A 234 12.31 0.73 -8.21
C SER A 234 12.43 0.24 -6.77
N ARG A 235 12.21 -1.06 -6.53
CA ARG A 235 12.36 -1.65 -5.19
C ARG A 235 13.83 -1.68 -4.77
N TRP A 236 14.74 -1.96 -5.70
CA TRP A 236 16.18 -1.87 -5.43
C TRP A 236 16.62 -0.45 -5.08
N ILE A 237 16.17 0.56 -5.82
CA ILE A 237 16.46 1.98 -5.51
C ILE A 237 15.93 2.37 -4.12
N GLN A 238 14.75 1.87 -3.72
CA GLN A 238 14.22 2.08 -2.37
C GLN A 238 15.14 1.49 -1.30
N GLU A 239 15.65 0.28 -1.51
CA GLU A 239 16.57 -0.38 -0.57
C GLU A 239 17.89 0.36 -0.46
N GLN A 240 18.47 0.80 -1.57
CA GLN A 240 19.67 1.65 -1.60
C GLN A 240 19.45 2.99 -0.87
N THR A 241 18.28 3.60 -1.02
CA THR A 241 17.93 4.85 -0.35
C THR A 241 17.81 4.62 1.16
N LEU A 242 17.17 3.52 1.56
CA LEU A 242 17.11 3.12 2.97
C LEU A 242 18.52 2.93 3.55
N ALA A 243 19.41 2.23 2.83
CA ALA A 243 20.79 2.01 3.23
C ALA A 243 21.55 3.29 3.54
N LYS A 244 21.31 4.36 2.77
CA LYS A 244 21.95 5.69 2.96
C LYS A 244 21.41 6.42 4.19
N THR A 245 20.18 6.15 4.60
CA THR A 245 19.49 6.88 5.68
C THR A 245 19.60 6.20 7.04
N VAL A 246 19.82 4.89 7.06
CA VAL A 246 19.95 4.10 8.29
C VAL A 246 21.31 4.36 8.94
N LYS A 247 21.28 4.95 10.14
CA LYS A 247 22.47 5.19 10.97
C LYS A 247 22.74 4.07 11.98
N ASP A 248 21.71 3.33 12.35
CA ASP A 248 21.78 2.23 13.30
C ASP A 248 22.46 1.01 12.67
N LYS A 249 23.48 0.45 13.38
CA LYS A 249 24.25 -0.69 12.88
C LYS A 249 23.41 -1.97 12.78
N ASP A 250 22.49 -2.19 13.71
CA ASP A 250 21.64 -3.40 13.71
C ASP A 250 20.61 -3.36 12.57
N LEU A 251 20.12 -2.17 12.25
CA LEU A 251 19.25 -1.96 11.08
C LEU A 251 20.03 -2.06 9.76
N LYS A 252 21.30 -1.66 9.72
CA LYS A 252 22.14 -1.82 8.51
C LYS A 252 22.31 -3.29 8.13
N ASN A 253 22.40 -4.19 9.10
CA ASN A 253 22.51 -5.63 8.86
C ASN A 253 21.22 -6.26 8.31
N LYS A 254 20.10 -5.51 8.31
CA LYS A 254 18.79 -5.93 7.76
C LYS A 254 18.52 -5.38 6.35
N ILE A 255 19.48 -4.67 5.77
CA ILE A 255 19.36 -4.16 4.40
C ILE A 255 19.63 -5.31 3.44
N MET A 256 18.69 -5.51 2.52
CA MET A 256 18.74 -6.59 1.55
C MET A 256 19.78 -6.35 0.46
N THR A 257 20.47 -7.39 0.03
CA THR A 257 21.25 -7.40 -1.22
C THR A 257 20.33 -7.26 -2.44
N LYS A 258 20.89 -7.03 -3.61
CA LYS A 258 20.10 -6.95 -4.85
C LYS A 258 19.36 -8.26 -5.13
N GLU A 259 20.01 -9.39 -4.92
CA GLU A 259 19.47 -10.74 -5.09
C GLU A 259 18.30 -11.00 -4.12
N GLU A 260 18.45 -10.61 -2.86
CA GLU A 260 17.39 -10.73 -1.86
C GLU A 260 16.19 -9.83 -2.18
N VAL A 261 16.43 -8.60 -2.66
CA VAL A 261 15.37 -7.71 -3.13
C VAL A 261 14.63 -8.33 -4.31
N TYR A 262 15.34 -8.90 -5.29
CA TYR A 262 14.74 -9.52 -6.45
C TYR A 262 13.91 -10.74 -6.04
N ARG A 263 14.48 -11.61 -5.19
CA ARG A 263 13.74 -12.74 -4.62
C ARG A 263 12.48 -12.27 -3.86
N PHE A 264 12.58 -11.21 -3.07
CA PHE A 264 11.42 -10.63 -2.39
C PHE A 264 10.34 -10.17 -3.38
N VAL A 265 10.71 -9.50 -4.47
CA VAL A 265 9.76 -9.04 -5.50
C VAL A 265 9.09 -10.21 -6.22
N MET A 266 9.76 -11.35 -6.39
CA MET A 266 9.17 -12.54 -7.02
C MET A 266 7.90 -13.04 -6.32
N HIS A 267 7.74 -12.82 -5.00
CA HIS A 267 6.51 -13.17 -4.28
C HIS A 267 5.29 -12.39 -4.81
N TYR A 268 5.49 -11.21 -5.35
CA TYR A 268 4.44 -10.31 -5.82
C TYR A 268 4.20 -10.39 -7.33
N GLU A 269 5.12 -10.97 -8.06
CA GLU A 269 5.20 -10.86 -9.52
C GLU A 269 3.95 -11.38 -10.22
N ARG A 270 3.42 -12.54 -9.81
CA ARG A 270 2.20 -13.12 -10.41
C ARG A 270 1.02 -12.14 -10.37
N LEU A 271 0.71 -11.63 -9.18
CA LEU A 271 -0.40 -10.71 -9.02
C LEU A 271 -0.09 -9.34 -9.62
N THR A 272 1.16 -8.88 -9.56
CA THR A 272 1.57 -7.61 -10.18
C THR A 272 1.42 -7.65 -11.71
N ASN A 273 1.79 -8.75 -12.37
CA ASN A 273 1.56 -8.93 -13.80
C ASN A 273 0.06 -8.83 -14.15
N TYR A 274 -0.80 -9.47 -13.35
CA TYR A 274 -2.25 -9.32 -13.52
C TYR A 274 -2.70 -7.87 -13.34
N ILE A 275 -2.24 -7.21 -12.29
CA ILE A 275 -2.57 -5.81 -11.97
C ILE A 275 -2.17 -4.89 -13.13
N LEU A 276 -0.96 -5.02 -13.65
CA LEU A 276 -0.47 -4.18 -14.75
C LEU A 276 -1.29 -4.34 -16.03
N LYS A 277 -1.84 -5.54 -16.27
CA LYS A 277 -2.62 -5.87 -17.46
C LYS A 277 -4.10 -5.51 -17.33
N GLU A 278 -4.72 -5.85 -16.21
CA GLU A 278 -6.19 -5.81 -16.09
C GLU A 278 -6.70 -4.61 -15.30
N LEU A 279 -5.98 -4.17 -14.27
CA LEU A 279 -6.45 -3.12 -13.39
C LEU A 279 -6.60 -1.73 -14.05
N PRO A 280 -5.82 -1.34 -15.09
CA PRO A 280 -6.07 -0.08 -15.80
C PRO A 280 -7.49 0.02 -16.38
N LYS A 281 -8.10 -1.10 -16.75
CA LYS A 281 -9.47 -1.16 -17.28
C LYS A 281 -10.51 -0.91 -16.19
N LEU A 282 -10.23 -1.36 -14.97
CA LEU A 282 -11.12 -1.34 -13.82
C LEU A 282 -10.95 -0.07 -12.96
N SER A 283 -9.83 0.63 -13.09
CA SER A 283 -9.53 1.84 -12.32
C SER A 283 -10.26 3.05 -12.89
N ASP A 284 -10.71 3.96 -12.01
CA ASP A 284 -11.36 5.21 -12.39
C ASP A 284 -10.33 6.19 -12.92
N ILE A 285 -9.21 6.35 -12.22
CA ILE A 285 -8.08 7.19 -12.64
C ILE A 285 -6.85 6.30 -12.83
N VAL A 286 -6.15 6.49 -13.95
CA VAL A 286 -4.87 5.84 -14.21
C VAL A 286 -3.81 6.89 -14.47
N LEU A 287 -2.80 6.90 -13.61
CA LEU A 287 -1.57 7.66 -13.81
C LEU A 287 -0.52 6.73 -14.42
N ALA A 288 0.01 7.06 -15.57
CA ALA A 288 1.17 6.40 -16.10
C ALA A 288 2.43 7.02 -15.50
N ARG A 289 3.38 6.17 -15.06
CA ARG A 289 4.70 6.58 -14.61
C ARG A 289 5.74 5.99 -15.53
N ASP A 290 6.53 6.84 -16.17
CA ASP A 290 7.58 6.41 -17.09
C ASP A 290 8.87 5.98 -16.39
N GLY A 291 9.86 5.53 -17.18
CA GLY A 291 11.17 5.11 -16.69
C GLY A 291 11.99 6.23 -16.01
N ASN A 292 11.65 7.49 -16.25
CA ASN A 292 12.30 8.67 -15.67
C ASN A 292 11.55 9.22 -14.44
N PHE A 293 10.62 8.43 -13.90
CA PHE A 293 9.77 8.79 -12.76
C PHE A 293 8.84 10.00 -13.00
N LYS A 294 8.54 10.32 -14.26
CA LYS A 294 7.56 11.33 -14.64
C LYS A 294 6.16 10.72 -14.70
N PHE A 295 5.20 11.47 -14.16
CA PHE A 295 3.79 11.07 -14.14
C PHE A 295 3.01 11.76 -15.27
N SER A 296 2.03 11.05 -15.80
CA SER A 296 1.02 11.61 -16.69
C SER A 296 -0.34 10.98 -16.44
N ILE A 297 -1.41 11.74 -16.60
CA ILE A 297 -2.78 11.21 -16.47
C ILE A 297 -3.12 10.50 -17.78
N SER A 298 -3.35 9.19 -17.72
CA SER A 298 -3.65 8.37 -18.91
C SER A 298 -5.13 7.94 -18.99
N LYS A 299 -5.87 8.04 -17.89
CA LYS A 299 -7.31 7.81 -17.84
C LYS A 299 -7.93 8.67 -16.74
N THR A 300 -9.05 9.30 -17.06
CA THR A 300 -9.96 9.96 -16.10
C THR A 300 -11.34 9.31 -16.18
N PRO A 301 -12.18 9.44 -15.14
CA PRO A 301 -13.58 9.00 -15.19
C PRO A 301 -14.40 9.62 -16.29
#